data_f5dd315754b7ecccf0cb76c5c1267d1f
#
_entry.id   f5dd315754b7ecccf0cb76c5c1267d1f
#
_cell.length_a   1.000
_cell.length_b   1.000
_cell.length_c   1.000
_cell.angle_alpha   90.00
_cell.angle_beta   90.00
_cell.angle_gamma   90.00
#
_symmetry.space_group_name_H-M   'P 1'
#
loop_
_entity.id
_entity.type
_entity.pdbx_description
1 polymer ?
#
loop_
_entity_poly.entity_id
_entity_poly.type
_entity_poly.pdbx_seq_one_letter_code
_entity_poly.pdbx_strand_id
1 'polypeptide(L)'
;VIGKFVNNEVNTVDLSADFRLPVEIYESTYESKHPYPSLINKFVYGLPELNKEKISSSKFISNPGCFPTCGTIPLIPLIGKDIVNIIIDAKTGISGAGRSKKIEHNFSEISDNFSAYSLNGHRHEPEIENNLNFKLHLTTHLAPMVRGIFSTIYFQSKEKIDIGEYINYFSEHPFVNVLSESPKVKDVRGTNNCNLYFQELKKNNDLNSYRIISVIDNLTKGAS
;
A
#
# COMPACT_ATOMS: atom_id res chain seq x y z
N VAL A 1 -24.04 -7.40 -7.99
CA VAL A 1 -24.45 -6.99 -6.63
C VAL A 1 -24.17 -5.50 -6.42
N ILE A 2 -22.96 -5.03 -6.68
CA ILE A 2 -22.52 -3.63 -6.40
C ILE A 2 -23.41 -2.57 -7.10
N GLY A 3 -23.81 -2.80 -8.36
CA GLY A 3 -24.67 -1.89 -9.10
C GLY A 3 -26.04 -1.63 -8.42
N LYS A 4 -26.58 -2.60 -7.67
CA LYS A 4 -27.81 -2.39 -6.91
C LYS A 4 -27.61 -1.43 -5.73
N PHE A 5 -26.48 -1.52 -5.02
CA PHE A 5 -26.17 -0.61 -3.93
C PHE A 5 -25.95 0.82 -4.43
N VAL A 6 -25.19 0.97 -5.53
CA VAL A 6 -24.93 2.26 -6.13
C VAL A 6 -26.21 2.93 -6.67
N ASN A 7 -27.10 2.16 -7.33
CA ASN A 7 -28.35 2.69 -7.86
C ASN A 7 -29.35 3.09 -6.76
N ASN A 8 -29.29 2.45 -5.58
CA ASN A 8 -30.10 2.80 -4.42
C ASN A 8 -29.40 3.74 -3.45
N GLU A 9 -28.24 4.30 -3.84
CA GLU A 9 -27.44 5.25 -3.05
C GLU A 9 -27.06 4.76 -1.63
N VAL A 10 -26.87 3.46 -1.47
CA VAL A 10 -26.47 2.84 -0.20
C VAL A 10 -25.00 3.12 0.06
N ASN A 11 -24.65 3.66 1.22
CA ASN A 11 -23.26 3.83 1.64
C ASN A 11 -22.52 2.50 1.55
N THR A 12 -21.46 2.48 0.74
CA THR A 12 -20.79 1.23 0.37
C THR A 12 -19.28 1.38 0.46
N VAL A 13 -18.63 0.45 1.16
CA VAL A 13 -17.18 0.25 1.10
C VAL A 13 -16.92 -1.03 0.34
N ASP A 14 -16.29 -0.92 -0.84
CA ASP A 14 -15.94 -2.06 -1.66
C ASP A 14 -14.52 -2.54 -1.34
N LEU A 15 -14.37 -3.82 -1.01
CA LEU A 15 -13.10 -4.45 -0.67
C LEU A 15 -12.43 -5.13 -1.87
N SER A 16 -13.13 -5.18 -3.02
CA SER A 16 -12.56 -5.74 -4.24
C SER A 16 -11.52 -4.82 -4.87
N ALA A 17 -10.87 -5.29 -5.91
CA ALA A 17 -9.95 -4.46 -6.69
C ALA A 17 -10.67 -3.60 -7.75
N ASP A 18 -11.97 -3.80 -7.96
CA ASP A 18 -12.69 -3.32 -9.13
C ASP A 18 -12.72 -1.80 -9.26
N PHE A 19 -12.70 -1.07 -8.14
CA PHE A 19 -12.85 0.38 -8.16
C PHE A 19 -11.60 1.15 -7.68
N ARG A 20 -10.43 0.49 -7.66
CA ARG A 20 -9.16 1.08 -7.19
C ARG A 20 -8.37 1.76 -8.30
N LEU A 21 -8.61 1.37 -9.55
CA LEU A 21 -7.83 1.76 -10.71
C LEU A 21 -8.73 2.28 -11.84
N PRO A 22 -8.23 3.18 -12.71
CA PRO A 22 -8.86 3.47 -13.99
C PRO A 22 -9.10 2.20 -14.81
N VAL A 23 -10.13 2.20 -15.68
CA VAL A 23 -10.54 1.03 -16.48
C VAL A 23 -9.36 0.40 -17.22
N GLU A 24 -8.60 1.21 -17.93
CA GLU A 24 -7.50 0.76 -18.79
C GLU A 24 -6.39 0.07 -17.97
N ILE A 25 -6.06 0.65 -16.80
CA ILE A 25 -5.05 0.07 -15.90
C ILE A 25 -5.58 -1.20 -15.25
N TYR A 26 -6.87 -1.21 -14.84
CA TYR A 26 -7.50 -2.42 -14.31
C TYR A 26 -7.47 -3.55 -15.33
N GLU A 27 -7.94 -3.31 -16.57
CA GLU A 27 -8.03 -4.34 -17.60
C GLU A 27 -6.66 -4.91 -17.98
N SER A 28 -5.62 -4.07 -18.03
CA SER A 28 -4.24 -4.53 -18.27
C SER A 28 -3.65 -5.30 -17.10
N THR A 29 -3.96 -4.89 -15.85
CA THR A 29 -3.41 -5.52 -14.64
C THR A 29 -4.06 -6.86 -14.31
N TYR A 30 -5.39 -6.98 -14.53
CA TYR A 30 -6.17 -8.18 -14.19
C TYR A 30 -6.47 -9.08 -15.39
N GLU A 31 -6.00 -8.69 -16.60
CA GLU A 31 -6.21 -9.43 -17.86
C GLU A 31 -7.69 -9.79 -18.10
N SER A 32 -8.58 -8.88 -17.69
CA SER A 32 -10.04 -9.10 -17.74
C SER A 32 -10.78 -7.80 -17.97
N LYS A 33 -11.96 -7.88 -18.64
CA LYS A 33 -12.82 -6.72 -18.80
C LYS A 33 -13.37 -6.24 -17.46
N HIS A 34 -13.38 -4.92 -17.27
CA HIS A 34 -13.92 -4.33 -16.05
C HIS A 34 -15.42 -4.60 -15.93
N PRO A 35 -15.92 -5.15 -14.79
CA PRO A 35 -17.33 -5.56 -14.69
C PRO A 35 -18.31 -4.37 -14.63
N TYR A 36 -17.87 -3.19 -14.21
CA TYR A 36 -18.70 -2.00 -14.02
C TYR A 36 -17.95 -0.70 -14.39
N PRO A 37 -17.50 -0.53 -15.65
CA PRO A 37 -16.65 0.62 -16.02
C PRO A 37 -17.33 1.98 -15.80
N SER A 38 -18.65 2.07 -15.95
CA SER A 38 -19.42 3.30 -15.73
C SER A 38 -19.53 3.73 -14.26
N LEU A 39 -19.17 2.88 -13.33
CA LEU A 39 -19.26 3.16 -11.89
C LEU A 39 -17.94 3.62 -11.27
N ILE A 40 -16.80 3.46 -11.95
CA ILE A 40 -15.47 3.76 -11.39
C ILE A 40 -15.43 5.18 -10.81
N ASN A 41 -15.87 6.16 -11.57
CA ASN A 41 -15.82 7.58 -11.17
C ASN A 41 -16.75 7.94 -10.00
N LYS A 42 -17.58 7.00 -9.53
CA LYS A 42 -18.42 7.19 -8.34
C LYS A 42 -17.69 6.82 -7.06
N PHE A 43 -16.63 6.02 -7.16
CA PHE A 43 -15.88 5.53 -6.01
C PHE A 43 -14.68 6.43 -5.70
N VAL A 44 -14.50 6.73 -4.43
CA VAL A 44 -13.32 7.41 -3.91
C VAL A 44 -12.35 6.36 -3.36
N TYR A 45 -11.08 6.50 -3.71
CA TYR A 45 -10.03 5.64 -3.16
C TYR A 45 -9.89 5.85 -1.65
N GLY A 46 -10.12 4.80 -0.89
CA GLY A 46 -10.38 4.80 0.55
C GLY A 46 -9.12 4.83 1.42
N LEU A 47 -8.13 5.65 1.07
CA LEU A 47 -6.96 5.90 1.91
C LEU A 47 -7.09 7.25 2.59
N PRO A 48 -7.47 7.32 3.90
CA PRO A 48 -7.73 8.59 4.59
C PRO A 48 -6.52 9.52 4.62
N GLU A 49 -5.32 8.99 4.68
CA GLU A 49 -4.08 9.76 4.69
C GLU A 49 -3.84 10.51 3.38
N LEU A 50 -4.53 10.11 2.30
CA LEU A 50 -4.45 10.74 0.97
C LEU A 50 -5.73 11.50 0.60
N ASN A 51 -6.91 10.99 1.01
CA ASN A 51 -8.21 11.43 0.47
C ASN A 51 -9.25 11.76 1.55
N LYS A 52 -8.85 12.16 2.76
CA LYS A 52 -9.74 12.39 3.91
C LYS A 52 -11.00 13.18 3.58
N GLU A 53 -10.87 14.32 2.92
CA GLU A 53 -12.00 15.20 2.57
C GLU A 53 -12.95 14.55 1.55
N LYS A 54 -12.39 13.91 0.52
CA LYS A 54 -13.18 13.21 -0.50
C LYS A 54 -13.95 12.04 0.11
N ILE A 55 -13.31 11.28 1.01
CA ILE A 55 -13.94 10.16 1.71
C ILE A 55 -15.10 10.63 2.57
N SER A 56 -14.93 11.72 3.33
CA SER A 56 -15.96 12.26 4.23
C SER A 56 -17.23 12.71 3.50
N SER A 57 -17.12 13.05 2.23
CA SER A 57 -18.22 13.53 1.38
C SER A 57 -18.77 12.47 0.41
N SER A 58 -18.18 11.27 0.39
CA SER A 58 -18.56 10.22 -0.55
C SER A 58 -19.41 9.12 0.09
N LYS A 59 -20.37 8.58 -0.69
CA LYS A 59 -21.13 7.37 -0.33
C LYS A 59 -20.44 6.08 -0.75
N PHE A 60 -19.51 6.13 -1.70
CA PHE A 60 -18.90 4.96 -2.33
C PHE A 60 -17.39 5.03 -2.17
N ILE A 61 -16.84 4.07 -1.46
CA ILE A 61 -15.42 4.01 -1.14
C ILE A 61 -14.85 2.70 -1.69
N SER A 62 -13.72 2.78 -2.40
CA SER A 62 -12.93 1.62 -2.77
C SER A 62 -11.77 1.45 -1.79
N ASN A 63 -11.84 0.40 -0.99
CA ASN A 63 -10.81 0.14 0.03
C ASN A 63 -9.49 -0.30 -0.61
N PRO A 64 -8.34 0.26 -0.21
CA PRO A 64 -7.03 -0.08 -0.75
C PRO A 64 -6.64 -1.56 -0.57
N GLY A 65 -5.71 -2.04 -1.40
CA GLY A 65 -4.99 -3.28 -1.12
C GLY A 65 -3.99 -3.12 0.02
N CYS A 66 -3.61 -4.23 0.66
CA CYS A 66 -2.73 -4.19 1.83
C CYS A 66 -1.30 -3.69 1.52
N PHE A 67 -0.69 -4.12 0.41
CA PHE A 67 0.60 -3.57 -0.01
C PHE A 67 0.50 -2.12 -0.47
N PRO A 68 -0.54 -1.71 -1.24
CA PRO A 68 -0.79 -0.31 -1.53
C PRO A 68 -0.91 0.55 -0.27
N THR A 69 -1.63 0.13 0.75
CA THR A 69 -1.69 0.87 2.01
C THR A 69 -0.30 1.04 2.63
N CYS A 70 0.46 -0.07 2.75
CA CYS A 70 1.79 -0.06 3.36
C CYS A 70 2.84 0.73 2.55
N GLY A 71 2.73 0.70 1.21
CA GLY A 71 3.67 1.36 0.31
C GLY A 71 3.32 2.80 -0.02
N THR A 72 2.01 3.13 -0.09
CA THR A 72 1.56 4.49 -0.44
C THR A 72 1.74 5.46 0.72
N ILE A 73 1.28 5.10 1.94
CA ILE A 73 1.33 6.02 3.10
C ILE A 73 2.70 6.68 3.27
N PRO A 74 3.83 5.94 3.34
CA PRO A 74 5.12 6.56 3.56
C PRO A 74 5.63 7.45 2.43
N LEU A 75 5.05 7.34 1.23
CA LEU A 75 5.45 8.11 0.06
C LEU A 75 4.57 9.35 -0.19
N ILE A 76 3.43 9.50 0.51
CA ILE A 76 2.52 10.64 0.32
C ILE A 76 3.23 12.00 0.51
N PRO A 77 4.07 12.22 1.56
CA PRO A 77 4.76 13.50 1.74
C PRO A 77 5.78 13.83 0.65
N LEU A 78 6.06 12.87 -0.23
CA LEU A 78 7.02 13.02 -1.31
C LEU A 78 6.36 13.34 -2.66
N ILE A 79 5.03 13.40 -2.72
CA ILE A 79 4.29 13.78 -3.93
C ILE A 79 4.70 15.20 -4.35
N GLY A 80 5.06 15.35 -5.63
CA GLY A 80 5.56 16.62 -6.17
C GLY A 80 7.05 16.87 -5.99
N LYS A 81 7.78 15.99 -5.28
CA LYS A 81 9.25 16.00 -5.19
C LYS A 81 9.87 15.27 -6.38
N ASP A 82 11.11 15.65 -6.73
CA ASP A 82 11.87 14.99 -7.81
C ASP A 82 12.48 13.66 -7.34
N ILE A 83 11.59 12.67 -7.15
CA ILE A 83 11.93 11.34 -6.65
C ILE A 83 12.20 10.40 -7.82
N VAL A 84 13.25 9.60 -7.69
CA VAL A 84 13.67 8.61 -8.67
C VAL A 84 14.01 7.27 -8.00
N ASN A 85 14.03 6.20 -8.79
CA ASN A 85 14.49 4.86 -8.38
C ASN A 85 13.79 4.32 -7.13
N ILE A 86 12.46 4.38 -7.08
CA ILE A 86 11.71 3.83 -5.95
C ILE A 86 11.66 2.31 -6.05
N ILE A 87 12.13 1.63 -5.00
CA ILE A 87 12.06 0.18 -4.84
C ILE A 87 11.35 -0.12 -3.52
N ILE A 88 10.29 -0.91 -3.59
CA ILE A 88 9.54 -1.42 -2.44
C ILE A 88 9.80 -2.92 -2.31
N ASP A 89 10.51 -3.32 -1.28
CA ASP A 89 10.75 -4.72 -0.94
C ASP A 89 9.87 -5.09 0.26
N ALA A 90 8.75 -5.78 -0.01
CA ALA A 90 7.68 -6.02 0.94
C ALA A 90 7.57 -7.50 1.35
N LYS A 91 7.41 -7.73 2.65
CA LYS A 91 7.23 -9.06 3.26
C LYS A 91 5.85 -9.12 3.90
N THR A 92 5.08 -10.16 3.61
CA THR A 92 3.74 -10.36 4.20
C THR A 92 3.64 -11.71 4.89
N GLY A 93 2.78 -11.77 5.91
CA GLY A 93 2.38 -13.04 6.49
C GLY A 93 1.37 -13.78 5.62
N ILE A 94 1.16 -15.07 5.92
CA ILE A 94 0.30 -15.99 5.15
C ILE A 94 -1.13 -15.49 5.00
N SER A 95 -1.66 -14.75 5.97
CA SER A 95 -3.01 -14.18 5.87
C SER A 95 -3.18 -13.19 4.70
N GLY A 96 -2.07 -12.67 4.14
CA GLY A 96 -2.07 -11.83 2.93
C GLY A 96 -2.32 -12.60 1.62
N ALA A 97 -2.15 -13.93 1.62
CA ALA A 97 -2.42 -14.78 0.47
C ALA A 97 -3.92 -14.95 0.16
N GLY A 98 -4.81 -14.42 1.00
CA GLY A 98 -6.25 -14.50 0.86
C GLY A 98 -6.80 -15.92 1.04
N ARG A 99 -7.93 -16.23 0.36
CA ARG A 99 -8.61 -17.54 0.44
C ARG A 99 -8.10 -18.55 -0.58
N SER A 100 -6.95 -18.33 -1.20
CA SER A 100 -6.39 -19.25 -2.18
C SER A 100 -6.10 -20.61 -1.55
N LYS A 101 -6.58 -21.71 -2.16
CA LYS A 101 -6.37 -23.08 -1.69
C LYS A 101 -5.07 -23.69 -2.24
N LYS A 102 -4.08 -22.89 -2.59
CA LYS A 102 -2.81 -23.41 -3.07
C LYS A 102 -2.05 -24.06 -1.92
N ILE A 103 -1.40 -25.19 -2.20
CA ILE A 103 -0.59 -25.95 -1.21
C ILE A 103 0.51 -25.06 -0.62
N GLU A 104 1.15 -24.23 -1.45
CA GLU A 104 2.17 -23.27 -1.07
C GLU A 104 1.72 -22.22 -0.04
N HIS A 105 0.40 -22.11 0.21
CA HIS A 105 -0.20 -21.23 1.23
C HIS A 105 -0.55 -21.98 2.53
N ASN A 106 -0.24 -23.26 2.64
CA ASN A 106 -0.41 -23.99 3.89
C ASN A 106 0.68 -23.57 4.88
N PHE A 107 0.31 -23.43 6.14
CA PHE A 107 1.24 -23.00 7.19
C PHE A 107 2.43 -23.96 7.32
N SER A 108 2.23 -25.27 7.11
CA SER A 108 3.29 -26.27 7.10
C SER A 108 4.35 -26.04 6.00
N GLU A 109 3.93 -25.50 4.85
CA GLU A 109 4.84 -25.22 3.73
C GLU A 109 5.58 -23.90 3.90
N ILE A 110 5.03 -22.99 4.71
CA ILE A 110 5.57 -21.66 4.95
C ILE A 110 6.43 -21.62 6.21
N SER A 111 6.18 -22.53 7.17
CA SER A 111 6.99 -22.63 8.36
C SER A 111 8.45 -22.85 7.98
N ASP A 112 9.33 -22.00 8.52
CA ASP A 112 10.77 -22.00 8.21
C ASP A 112 11.13 -21.75 6.73
N ASN A 113 10.18 -21.25 5.92
CA ASN A 113 10.37 -20.92 4.50
C ASN A 113 10.17 -19.42 4.24
N PHE A 114 10.95 -18.87 3.32
CA PHE A 114 10.87 -17.49 2.89
C PHE A 114 11.02 -17.44 1.37
N SER A 115 10.01 -16.90 0.67
CA SER A 115 10.00 -16.93 -0.79
C SER A 115 9.45 -15.64 -1.39
N ALA A 116 10.05 -15.22 -2.52
CA ALA A 116 9.46 -14.17 -3.35
C ALA A 116 8.37 -14.76 -4.26
N TYR A 117 7.35 -13.95 -4.55
CA TYR A 117 6.27 -14.35 -5.43
C TYR A 117 5.83 -13.18 -6.32
N SER A 118 5.04 -13.46 -7.37
CA SER A 118 4.55 -12.48 -8.36
C SER A 118 5.68 -11.65 -9.00
N LEU A 119 6.82 -12.28 -9.32
CA LEU A 119 8.02 -11.61 -9.85
C LEU A 119 7.83 -11.02 -11.25
N ASN A 120 6.82 -11.46 -12.00
CA ASN A 120 6.48 -10.91 -13.31
C ASN A 120 5.56 -9.67 -13.23
N GLY A 121 5.42 -9.08 -12.05
CA GLY A 121 4.56 -7.95 -11.73
C GLY A 121 3.48 -8.32 -10.71
N HIS A 122 3.43 -7.57 -9.63
CA HIS A 122 2.38 -7.72 -8.62
C HIS A 122 1.24 -6.75 -8.92
N ARG A 123 0.00 -7.23 -8.92
CA ARG A 123 -1.21 -6.42 -9.22
C ARG A 123 -1.38 -5.16 -8.34
N HIS A 124 -0.68 -5.05 -7.22
CA HIS A 124 -0.69 -3.88 -6.36
C HIS A 124 0.34 -2.80 -6.76
N GLU A 125 1.29 -3.11 -7.65
CA GLU A 125 2.27 -2.14 -8.14
C GLU A 125 1.59 -0.99 -8.89
N PRO A 126 0.73 -1.25 -9.91
CA PRO A 126 -0.01 -0.19 -10.60
C PRO A 126 -0.94 0.62 -9.68
N GLU A 127 -1.45 0.02 -8.60
CA GLU A 127 -2.30 0.70 -7.63
C GLU A 127 -1.50 1.75 -6.85
N ILE A 128 -0.26 1.44 -6.42
CA ILE A 128 0.63 2.41 -5.76
C ILE A 128 1.05 3.51 -6.73
N GLU A 129 1.49 3.12 -7.94
CA GLU A 129 1.91 4.06 -8.99
C GLU A 129 0.82 5.06 -9.35
N ASN A 130 -0.41 4.58 -9.54
CA ASN A 130 -1.55 5.44 -9.91
C ASN A 130 -1.90 6.45 -8.81
N ASN A 131 -1.79 6.07 -7.54
CA ASN A 131 -2.11 6.96 -6.42
C ASN A 131 -1.04 8.03 -6.17
N LEU A 132 0.22 7.73 -6.46
CA LEU A 132 1.35 8.60 -6.16
C LEU A 132 1.88 9.36 -7.39
N ASN A 133 1.51 8.91 -8.59
CA ASN A 133 2.10 9.35 -9.85
C ASN A 133 3.64 9.17 -9.88
N PHE A 134 4.13 8.11 -9.26
CA PHE A 134 5.53 7.68 -9.33
C PHE A 134 5.63 6.36 -10.08
N LYS A 135 6.78 6.11 -10.73
CA LYS A 135 7.17 4.79 -11.21
C LYS A 135 8.00 4.10 -10.14
N LEU A 136 7.73 2.83 -9.88
CA LEU A 136 8.40 2.07 -8.85
C LEU A 136 8.52 0.58 -9.22
N HIS A 137 9.32 -0.15 -8.44
CA HIS A 137 9.39 -1.60 -8.49
C HIS A 137 8.93 -2.17 -7.15
N LEU A 138 7.96 -3.09 -7.20
CA LEU A 138 7.44 -3.79 -6.03
C LEU A 138 7.87 -5.26 -6.07
N THR A 139 8.68 -5.69 -5.11
CA THR A 139 8.96 -7.10 -4.88
C THR A 139 8.25 -7.57 -3.62
N THR A 140 7.49 -8.65 -3.73
CA THR A 140 6.70 -9.20 -2.64
C THR A 140 7.25 -10.55 -2.19
N HIS A 141 7.29 -10.76 -0.85
CA HIS A 141 7.73 -12.00 -0.25
C HIS A 141 6.70 -12.53 0.74
N LEU A 142 6.58 -13.85 0.78
CA LEU A 142 5.86 -14.56 1.82
C LEU A 142 6.83 -14.95 2.92
N ALA A 143 6.56 -14.47 4.12
CA ALA A 143 7.38 -14.72 5.31
C ALA A 143 6.70 -15.71 6.25
N PRO A 144 7.46 -16.48 7.08
CA PRO A 144 6.92 -17.46 8.01
C PRO A 144 6.27 -16.78 9.24
N MET A 145 5.28 -15.95 8.99
CA MET A 145 4.47 -15.29 10.01
C MET A 145 3.00 -15.34 9.64
N VAL A 146 2.12 -15.27 10.63
CA VAL A 146 0.68 -15.38 10.42
C VAL A 146 0.13 -14.12 9.73
N ARG A 147 0.49 -12.92 10.22
CA ARG A 147 -0.05 -11.65 9.73
C ARG A 147 0.93 -10.50 9.91
N GLY A 148 0.69 -9.44 9.17
CA GLY A 148 1.47 -8.22 9.13
C GLY A 148 2.18 -8.04 7.78
N ILE A 149 2.53 -6.79 7.49
CA ILE A 149 3.40 -6.42 6.37
C ILE A 149 4.57 -5.61 6.92
N PHE A 150 5.76 -5.95 6.44
CA PHE A 150 6.99 -5.21 6.65
C PHE A 150 7.54 -4.82 5.28
N SER A 151 7.58 -3.53 4.98
CA SER A 151 8.13 -3.01 3.73
C SER A 151 9.39 -2.20 3.98
N THR A 152 10.42 -2.47 3.19
CA THR A 152 11.61 -1.63 3.07
C THR A 152 11.51 -0.88 1.75
N ILE A 153 11.48 0.44 1.81
CA ILE A 153 11.33 1.31 0.66
C ILE A 153 12.63 2.08 0.49
N TYR A 154 13.27 1.91 -0.65
CA TYR A 154 14.44 2.68 -1.05
C TYR A 154 14.04 3.64 -2.14
N PHE A 155 14.55 4.85 -2.08
CA PHE A 155 14.40 5.83 -3.15
C PHE A 155 15.56 6.82 -3.17
N GLN A 156 15.68 7.51 -4.28
CA GLN A 156 16.62 8.60 -4.46
C GLN A 156 15.89 9.89 -4.81
N SER A 157 16.49 11.03 -4.46
CA SER A 157 15.96 12.35 -4.81
C SER A 157 17.09 13.27 -5.26
N LYS A 158 16.78 14.11 -6.24
CA LYS A 158 17.71 15.17 -6.66
C LYS A 158 17.79 16.28 -5.62
N GLU A 159 16.68 16.57 -4.96
CA GLU A 159 16.61 17.51 -3.83
C GLU A 159 16.82 16.79 -2.48
N LYS A 160 17.27 17.53 -1.48
CA LYS A 160 17.34 17.02 -0.11
C LYS A 160 15.94 17.00 0.48
N ILE A 161 15.52 15.84 1.02
CA ILE A 161 14.26 15.72 1.74
C ILE A 161 14.47 16.14 3.20
N ASP A 162 13.65 17.08 3.66
CA ASP A 162 13.63 17.47 5.06
C ASP A 162 12.85 16.45 5.90
N ILE A 163 13.57 15.79 6.80
CA ILE A 163 12.97 14.77 7.69
C ILE A 163 12.00 15.41 8.68
N GLY A 164 12.25 16.65 9.10
CA GLY A 164 11.35 17.39 9.99
C GLY A 164 10.00 17.67 9.33
N GLU A 165 10.00 18.14 8.08
CA GLU A 165 8.78 18.32 7.28
C GLU A 165 8.04 16.98 7.07
N TYR A 166 8.79 15.91 6.78
CA TYR A 166 8.22 14.57 6.64
C TYR A 166 7.50 14.11 7.92
N ILE A 167 8.11 14.29 9.10
CA ILE A 167 7.52 13.93 10.39
C ILE A 167 6.28 14.81 10.65
N ASN A 168 6.40 16.11 10.41
CA ASN A 168 5.32 17.07 10.67
C ASN A 168 4.09 16.79 9.82
N TYR A 169 4.26 16.33 8.58
CA TYR A 169 3.12 15.92 7.73
C TYR A 169 2.22 14.89 8.43
N PHE A 170 2.82 13.91 9.11
CA PHE A 170 2.05 12.85 9.77
C PHE A 170 1.51 13.22 11.15
N SER A 171 1.82 14.40 11.68
CA SER A 171 1.32 14.84 13.00
C SER A 171 -0.22 14.94 13.05
N GLU A 172 -0.87 15.17 11.90
CA GLU A 172 -2.33 15.23 11.77
C GLU A 172 -2.98 13.89 11.41
N HIS A 173 -2.19 12.83 11.27
CA HIS A 173 -2.65 11.49 10.90
C HIS A 173 -2.59 10.53 12.09
N PRO A 174 -3.67 10.36 12.87
CA PRO A 174 -3.65 9.70 14.18
C PRO A 174 -3.23 8.22 14.15
N PHE A 175 -3.26 7.59 12.98
CA PHE A 175 -2.87 6.19 12.78
C PHE A 175 -1.53 6.02 12.07
N VAL A 176 -0.75 7.10 11.91
CA VAL A 176 0.60 7.03 11.33
C VAL A 176 1.61 7.54 12.34
N ASN A 177 2.55 6.69 12.72
CA ASN A 177 3.58 7.03 13.69
C ASN A 177 4.95 7.00 13.01
N VAL A 178 5.66 8.12 12.99
CA VAL A 178 7.06 8.15 12.56
C VAL A 178 7.95 7.99 13.79
N LEU A 179 8.68 6.88 13.85
CA LEU A 179 9.45 6.45 15.01
C LEU A 179 10.93 6.82 14.86
N SER A 180 11.62 6.96 15.98
CA SER A 180 13.08 7.15 16.03
C SER A 180 13.88 5.85 15.82
N GLU A 181 13.20 4.69 15.91
CA GLU A 181 13.78 3.36 15.72
C GLU A 181 12.95 2.55 14.74
N SER A 182 13.57 1.51 14.14
CA SER A 182 12.89 0.64 13.17
C SER A 182 11.72 -0.12 13.82
N PRO A 183 10.49 0.01 13.30
CA PRO A 183 9.32 -0.69 13.83
C PRO A 183 9.39 -2.20 13.59
N LYS A 184 8.64 -2.95 14.38
CA LYS A 184 8.46 -4.40 14.27
C LYS A 184 7.01 -4.73 13.93
N VAL A 185 6.79 -5.84 13.23
CA VAL A 185 5.43 -6.30 12.88
C VAL A 185 4.55 -6.53 14.13
N LYS A 186 5.15 -6.96 15.24
CA LYS A 186 4.42 -7.17 16.50
C LYS A 186 3.83 -5.89 17.07
N ASP A 187 4.45 -4.73 16.81
CA ASP A 187 4.06 -3.45 17.40
C ASP A 187 2.73 -2.94 16.86
N VAL A 188 2.37 -3.37 15.65
CA VAL A 188 1.14 -2.94 14.96
C VAL A 188 0.06 -4.03 14.90
N ARG A 189 0.35 -5.23 15.39
CA ARG A 189 -0.57 -6.37 15.28
C ARG A 189 -1.89 -6.10 16.01
N GLY A 190 -3.00 -6.23 15.28
CA GLY A 190 -4.36 -5.98 15.79
C GLY A 190 -4.70 -4.50 15.93
N THR A 191 -3.85 -3.60 15.42
CA THR A 191 -4.08 -2.15 15.44
C THR A 191 -4.33 -1.60 14.05
N ASN A 192 -4.87 -0.38 13.98
CA ASN A 192 -4.98 0.38 12.73
C ASN A 192 -3.76 1.30 12.47
N ASN A 193 -2.65 1.05 13.14
CA ASN A 193 -1.46 1.88 13.01
C ASN A 193 -0.61 1.48 11.79
N CYS A 194 -0.01 2.50 11.18
CA CYS A 194 1.12 2.40 10.28
C CYS A 194 2.34 2.99 10.98
N ASN A 195 3.32 2.18 11.31
CA ASN A 195 4.55 2.63 11.93
C ASN A 195 5.65 2.78 10.90
N LEU A 196 6.25 3.95 10.86
CA LEU A 196 7.27 4.35 9.90
C LEU A 196 8.60 4.63 10.60
N TYR A 197 9.69 4.36 9.90
CA TYR A 197 11.02 4.83 10.25
C TYR A 197 11.70 5.39 9.01
N PHE A 198 12.10 6.66 9.05
CA PHE A 198 12.74 7.35 7.94
C PHE A 198 14.23 7.52 8.20
N GLN A 199 15.07 7.20 7.21
CA GLN A 199 16.51 7.32 7.31
C GLN A 199 17.13 7.92 6.03
N GLU A 200 17.96 8.95 6.19
CA GLU A 200 18.88 9.40 5.15
C GLU A 200 20.05 8.42 5.07
N LEU A 201 20.43 8.03 3.87
CA LEU A 201 21.55 7.16 3.56
C LEU A 201 22.71 7.97 2.96
N LYS A 202 23.84 7.31 2.70
CA LYS A 202 24.93 7.94 1.98
C LYS A 202 24.49 8.29 0.56
N LYS A 203 24.94 9.47 0.06
CA LYS A 203 24.73 9.88 -1.33
C LYS A 203 25.32 8.85 -2.31
N ASN A 204 24.64 8.70 -3.44
CA ASN A 204 25.08 7.88 -4.54
C ASN A 204 24.94 8.66 -5.86
N ASN A 205 26.05 8.88 -6.57
CA ASN A 205 26.09 9.61 -7.84
C ASN A 205 25.34 10.97 -7.80
N ASP A 206 25.66 11.80 -6.82
CA ASP A 206 25.05 13.12 -6.56
C ASP A 206 23.56 13.11 -6.15
N LEU A 207 22.91 11.94 -6.11
CA LEU A 207 21.56 11.80 -5.60
C LEU A 207 21.57 11.56 -4.10
N ASN A 208 20.64 12.21 -3.41
CA ASN A 208 20.34 11.90 -2.01
C ASN A 208 19.60 10.57 -1.95
N SER A 209 20.05 9.67 -1.10
CA SER A 209 19.47 8.34 -0.98
C SER A 209 18.77 8.18 0.38
N TYR A 210 17.62 7.51 0.37
CA TYR A 210 16.78 7.37 1.53
C TYR A 210 16.25 5.95 1.67
N ARG A 211 15.91 5.60 2.90
CA ARG A 211 15.19 4.38 3.22
C ARG A 211 14.04 4.70 4.16
N ILE A 212 12.88 4.11 3.88
CA ILE A 212 11.75 4.09 4.81
C ILE A 212 11.43 2.65 5.16
N ILE A 213 11.25 2.36 6.44
CA ILE A 213 10.61 1.14 6.89
C ILE A 213 9.15 1.47 7.16
N SER A 214 8.24 0.70 6.59
CA SER A 214 6.80 0.81 6.80
C SER A 214 6.23 -0.51 7.29
N VAL A 215 5.49 -0.48 8.38
CA VAL A 215 4.94 -1.69 9.02
C VAL A 215 3.48 -1.48 9.36
N ILE A 216 2.63 -2.41 8.91
CA ILE A 216 1.19 -2.43 9.20
C ILE A 216 0.71 -3.83 9.55
N ASP A 217 -0.45 -3.92 10.19
CA ASP A 217 -1.24 -5.14 10.21
C ASP A 217 -2.06 -5.25 8.92
N ASN A 218 -1.79 -6.29 8.11
CA ASN A 218 -2.43 -6.47 6.81
C ASN A 218 -3.92 -6.78 6.87
N LEU A 219 -4.42 -7.26 8.00
CA LEU A 219 -5.84 -7.59 8.20
C LEU A 219 -6.63 -6.45 8.88
N THR A 220 -5.96 -5.45 9.43
CA THR A 220 -6.60 -4.31 10.09
C THR A 220 -6.37 -3.03 9.29
N LYS A 221 -5.14 -2.49 9.27
CA LYS A 221 -4.80 -1.28 8.49
C LYS A 221 -4.73 -1.55 6.98
N GLY A 222 -4.31 -2.75 6.60
CA GLY A 222 -3.93 -3.05 5.22
C GLY A 222 -5.07 -3.48 4.30
N ALA A 223 -6.13 -4.12 4.81
CA ALA A 223 -7.27 -4.54 3.98
C ALA A 223 -8.34 -5.14 4.86
N SER A 224 -9.07 -4.38 5.42
CA SER A 224 -10.23 -4.87 6.17
C SER A 224 -11.35 -5.31 5.30
#